data_e670fd02ba3695ae1d033791f4c75820
#
_entry.id   e670fd02ba3695ae1d033791f4c75820
#
_cell.length_a   1.000
_cell.length_b   1.000
_cell.length_c   1.000
_cell.angle_alpha   90.00
_cell.angle_beta   90.00
_cell.angle_gamma   90.00
#
_symmetry.space_group_name_H-M   'P 1'
#
loop_
_entity.id
_entity.type
_entity.pdbx_description
1 polymer ?
#
loop_
_entity_poly.entity_id
_entity_poly.type
_entity_poly.pdbx_seq_one_letter_code
_entity_poly.pdbx_strand_id
1 'polypeptide(L)'
;MSNQDEQDDESFAEARLVEAIENQLAAGEPAAAQATLNKLTLVGYAREDSIDLMAQVLAYSINRMLADDAPFDTPAYEQALRNLPTLPDGSEAS
;
A
#
# COMPACT_ATOMS: atom_id res chain seq x y z
N MET A 1 24.15 -10.55 15.35
CA MET A 1 22.86 -10.60 16.05
C MET A 1 22.07 -9.34 15.80
N SER A 2 22.66 -8.20 16.12
CA SER A 2 21.94 -6.93 15.98
C SER A 2 21.56 -6.61 14.55
N ASN A 3 22.39 -6.96 13.57
CA ASN A 3 22.06 -6.69 12.17
C ASN A 3 20.81 -7.42 11.72
N GLN A 4 20.62 -8.61 12.23
CA GLN A 4 19.46 -9.40 11.89
C GLN A 4 18.19 -8.79 12.47
N ASP A 5 18.29 -8.25 13.66
CA ASP A 5 17.13 -7.60 14.28
C ASP A 5 16.69 -6.38 13.48
N GLU A 6 17.63 -5.61 12.95
CA GLU A 6 17.30 -4.44 12.15
C GLU A 6 16.61 -4.84 10.86
N GLN A 7 17.09 -5.88 10.20
CA GLN A 7 16.47 -6.39 8.98
C GLN A 7 15.08 -6.95 9.27
N ASP A 8 14.93 -7.65 10.38
CA ASP A 8 13.66 -8.21 10.77
C ASP A 8 12.62 -7.13 11.00
N ASP A 9 13.03 -5.98 11.55
CA ASP A 9 12.12 -4.87 11.77
C ASP A 9 11.58 -4.31 10.46
N GLU A 10 12.45 -4.14 9.46
CA GLU A 10 12.02 -3.64 8.16
C GLU A 10 11.10 -4.65 7.47
N SER A 11 11.50 -5.91 7.48
CA SER A 11 10.68 -6.96 6.89
C SER A 11 9.36 -7.10 7.60
N PHE A 12 9.37 -6.93 8.92
CA PHE A 12 8.17 -7.01 9.72
C PHE A 12 7.20 -5.90 9.38
N ALA A 13 7.71 -4.68 9.18
CA ALA A 13 6.87 -3.54 8.81
C ALA A 13 6.23 -3.76 7.45
N GLU A 14 7.02 -4.23 6.48
CA GLU A 14 6.48 -4.54 5.15
C GLU A 14 5.43 -5.64 5.22
N ALA A 15 5.70 -6.68 5.98
CA ALA A 15 4.75 -7.79 6.13
C ALA A 15 3.44 -7.30 6.75
N ARG A 16 3.51 -6.37 7.70
CA ARG A 16 2.32 -5.81 8.31
C ARG A 16 1.50 -4.99 7.33
N LEU A 17 2.17 -4.23 6.46
CA LEU A 17 1.48 -3.46 5.44
C LEU A 17 0.81 -4.37 4.43
N VAL A 18 1.51 -5.41 4.00
CA VAL A 18 0.94 -6.39 3.08
C VAL A 18 -0.26 -7.08 3.72
N GLU A 19 -0.13 -7.48 4.97
CA GLU A 19 -1.23 -8.10 5.69
C GLU A 19 -2.44 -7.18 5.77
N ALA A 20 -2.20 -5.89 6.01
CA ALA A 20 -3.29 -4.91 6.05
C ALA A 20 -4.01 -4.83 4.71
N ILE A 21 -3.25 -4.83 3.61
CA ILE A 21 -3.86 -4.83 2.28
C ILE A 21 -4.66 -6.10 2.05
N GLU A 22 -4.13 -7.26 2.42
CA GLU A 22 -4.86 -8.52 2.27
C GLU A 22 -6.16 -8.50 3.08
N ASN A 23 -6.11 -7.92 4.28
CA ASN A 23 -7.30 -7.79 5.12
C ASN A 23 -8.34 -6.87 4.48
N GLN A 24 -7.91 -5.78 3.86
CA GLN A 24 -8.81 -4.89 3.13
C GLN A 24 -9.49 -5.63 1.99
N LEU A 25 -8.73 -6.41 1.25
CA LEU A 25 -9.27 -7.18 0.13
C LEU A 25 -10.28 -8.22 0.62
N ALA A 26 -9.96 -8.90 1.71
CA ALA A 26 -10.86 -9.89 2.29
C ALA A 26 -12.15 -9.26 2.80
N ALA A 27 -12.05 -8.06 3.36
CA ALA A 27 -13.20 -7.35 3.90
C ALA A 27 -14.02 -6.64 2.83
N GLY A 28 -13.43 -6.42 1.66
CA GLY A 28 -14.08 -5.65 0.61
C GLY A 28 -14.14 -4.17 0.89
N GLU A 29 -13.29 -3.68 1.78
CA GLU A 29 -13.25 -2.27 2.17
C GLU A 29 -11.82 -1.78 2.29
N PRO A 30 -11.47 -0.65 1.68
CA PRO A 30 -12.34 0.13 0.77
C PRO A 30 -12.51 -0.58 -0.56
N ALA A 31 -13.59 -0.27 -1.27
CA ALA A 31 -13.83 -0.85 -2.59
C ALA A 31 -12.68 -0.54 -3.55
N ALA A 32 -12.02 0.59 -3.36
CA ALA A 32 -10.88 0.97 -4.19
C ALA A 32 -9.74 -0.06 -4.15
N ALA A 33 -9.59 -0.79 -3.03
CA ALA A 33 -8.52 -1.78 -2.91
C ALA A 33 -8.72 -2.91 -3.94
N GLN A 34 -9.91 -3.48 -3.99
CA GLN A 34 -10.18 -4.55 -4.93
C GLN A 34 -10.15 -4.04 -6.38
N ALA A 35 -10.71 -2.85 -6.61
CA ALA A 35 -10.70 -2.26 -7.94
C ALA A 35 -9.27 -2.02 -8.43
N THR A 36 -8.39 -1.58 -7.54
CA THR A 36 -7.00 -1.33 -7.88
C THR A 36 -6.27 -2.63 -8.18
N LEU A 37 -6.49 -3.66 -7.37
CA LEU A 37 -5.88 -4.96 -7.63
C LEU A 37 -6.32 -5.49 -8.99
N ASN A 38 -7.60 -5.39 -9.31
CA ASN A 38 -8.12 -5.83 -10.60
C ASN A 38 -7.45 -5.07 -11.75
N LYS A 39 -7.36 -3.76 -11.61
CA LYS A 39 -6.73 -2.92 -12.63
C LYS A 39 -5.27 -3.30 -12.86
N LEU A 40 -4.50 -3.44 -11.79
CA LEU A 40 -3.08 -3.77 -11.91
C LEU A 40 -2.88 -5.14 -12.52
N THR A 41 -3.72 -6.09 -12.14
CA THR A 41 -3.67 -7.44 -12.73
C THR A 41 -3.94 -7.37 -14.24
N LEU A 42 -4.93 -6.57 -14.63
CA LEU A 42 -5.27 -6.42 -16.05
C LEU A 42 -4.15 -5.80 -16.87
N VAL A 43 -3.38 -4.87 -16.29
CA VAL A 43 -2.28 -4.26 -17.01
C VAL A 43 -1.00 -5.09 -16.95
N GLY A 44 -1.02 -6.24 -16.29
CA GLY A 44 0.07 -7.19 -16.36
C GLY A 44 0.91 -7.37 -15.11
N TYR A 45 0.54 -6.74 -14.01
CA TYR A 45 1.27 -6.93 -12.76
C TYR A 45 0.86 -8.24 -12.11
N ALA A 46 1.84 -8.97 -11.57
CA ALA A 46 1.54 -10.13 -10.74
C ALA A 46 0.81 -9.67 -9.47
N ARG A 47 0.03 -10.56 -8.87
CA ARG A 47 -0.71 -10.22 -7.67
C ARG A 47 0.20 -9.70 -6.56
N GLU A 48 1.34 -10.36 -6.36
CA GLU A 48 2.29 -9.97 -5.33
C GLU A 48 2.82 -8.55 -5.55
N ASP A 49 3.15 -8.25 -6.80
CA ASP A 49 3.66 -6.92 -7.14
C ASP A 49 2.58 -5.87 -6.96
N SER A 50 1.35 -6.22 -7.31
CA SER A 50 0.22 -5.31 -7.13
C SER A 50 0.01 -4.99 -5.65
N ILE A 51 0.06 -6.00 -4.80
CA ILE A 51 -0.11 -5.81 -3.37
C ILE A 51 1.03 -5.00 -2.78
N ASP A 52 2.26 -5.22 -3.26
CA ASP A 52 3.39 -4.42 -2.81
C ASP A 52 3.21 -2.94 -3.14
N LEU A 53 2.72 -2.63 -4.33
CA LEU A 53 2.42 -1.25 -4.71
C LEU A 53 1.35 -0.65 -3.83
N MET A 54 0.30 -1.41 -3.55
CA MET A 54 -0.76 -0.95 -2.67
C MET A 54 -0.24 -0.72 -1.25
N ALA A 55 0.67 -1.57 -0.79
CA ALA A 55 1.28 -1.41 0.52
C ALA A 55 2.11 -0.13 0.59
N GLN A 56 2.79 0.22 -0.49
CA GLN A 56 3.54 1.48 -0.56
C GLN A 56 2.62 2.69 -0.44
N VAL A 57 1.46 2.63 -1.07
CA VAL A 57 0.46 3.69 -0.96
C VAL A 57 -0.03 3.82 0.47
N LEU A 58 -0.29 2.69 1.13
CA LEU A 58 -0.73 2.70 2.51
C LEU A 58 0.35 3.31 3.43
N ALA A 59 1.60 2.92 3.22
CA ALA A 59 2.70 3.47 4.00
C ALA A 59 2.81 4.99 3.83
N TYR A 60 2.69 5.46 2.60
CA TYR A 60 2.71 6.89 2.33
C TYR A 60 1.58 7.61 3.06
N SER A 61 0.40 7.05 3.03
CA SER A 61 -0.78 7.65 3.66
C SER A 61 -0.63 7.69 5.18
N ILE A 62 -0.06 6.64 5.76
CA ILE A 62 0.20 6.62 7.20
C ILE A 62 1.24 7.67 7.58
N ASN A 63 2.31 7.78 6.79
CA ASN A 63 3.34 8.77 7.04
C ASN A 63 2.80 10.19 6.96
N ARG A 64 1.90 10.45 6.01
CA ARG A 64 1.25 11.76 5.90
C ARG A 64 0.39 12.05 7.13
N MET A 65 -0.36 11.05 7.58
CA MET A 65 -1.17 11.20 8.78
C MET A 65 -0.31 11.57 9.98
N LEU A 66 0.81 10.89 10.15
CA LEU A 66 1.71 11.15 11.27
C LEU A 66 2.39 12.51 11.15
N ALA A 67 2.82 12.87 9.94
CA ALA A 67 3.50 14.13 9.71
C ALA A 67 2.57 15.33 9.94
N ASP A 68 1.32 15.19 9.55
CA ASP A 68 0.34 16.28 9.63
C ASP A 68 -0.40 16.28 10.97
N ASP A 69 -0.17 15.27 11.80
CA ASP A 69 -0.88 15.10 13.07
C ASP A 69 -2.39 15.21 12.87
N ALA A 70 -2.87 14.50 11.87
CA ALA A 70 -4.27 14.56 11.45
C ALA A 70 -4.84 13.14 11.34
N PRO A 71 -6.17 12.99 11.32
CA PRO A 71 -6.78 11.67 11.09
C PRO A 71 -6.40 11.12 9.72
N PHE A 72 -6.48 9.80 9.59
CA PHE A 72 -6.20 9.14 8.32
C PHE A 72 -7.18 9.64 7.25
N ASP A 73 -6.63 10.09 6.13
CA ASP A 73 -7.42 10.65 5.03
C ASP A 73 -7.83 9.54 4.08
N THR A 74 -8.95 8.90 4.36
CA THR A 74 -9.45 7.78 3.57
C THR A 74 -9.69 8.16 2.10
N PRO A 75 -10.36 9.28 1.79
CA PRO A 75 -10.55 9.63 0.38
C PRO A 75 -9.24 9.82 -0.38
N ALA A 76 -8.23 10.43 0.25
CA ALA A 76 -6.94 10.60 -0.39
C ALA A 76 -6.25 9.26 -0.62
N TYR A 77 -6.36 8.35 0.35
CA TYR A 77 -5.80 7.02 0.22
C TYR A 77 -6.46 6.27 -0.95
N GLU A 78 -7.79 6.31 -1.03
CA GLU A 78 -8.50 5.64 -2.12
C GLU A 78 -8.12 6.22 -3.48
N GLN A 79 -7.97 7.54 -3.56
CA GLN A 79 -7.56 8.18 -4.80
C GLN A 79 -6.15 7.75 -5.19
N ALA A 80 -5.24 7.67 -4.22
CA ALA A 80 -3.87 7.24 -4.47
C ALA A 80 -3.82 5.79 -4.94
N LEU A 81 -4.67 4.93 -4.39
CA LEU A 81 -4.79 3.56 -4.86
C LEU A 81 -5.20 3.52 -6.33
N ARG A 82 -6.21 4.31 -6.68
CA ARG A 82 -6.72 4.35 -8.05
C ARG A 82 -5.71 4.91 -9.05
N ASN A 83 -4.76 5.71 -8.57
CA ASN A 83 -3.72 6.28 -9.43
C ASN A 83 -2.60 5.30 -9.75
N LEU A 84 -2.51 4.19 -9.01
CA LEU A 84 -1.47 3.21 -9.32
C LEU A 84 -1.59 2.74 -10.76
N PRO A 85 -0.49 2.47 -11.46
CA PRO A 85 0.89 2.32 -10.97
C PRO A 85 1.66 3.61 -10.72
N THR A 86 1.03 4.78 -10.84
CA THR A 86 1.67 6.02 -10.43
C THR A 86 1.64 6.11 -8.91
N LEU A 87 2.82 6.27 -8.29
CA LEU A 87 2.93 6.32 -6.84
C LEU A 87 2.62 7.71 -6.32
N PRO A 88 2.21 7.84 -5.03
CA PRO A 88 1.81 9.14 -4.48
C PRO A 88 2.90 10.21 -4.52
N ASP A 89 4.16 9.79 -4.57
CA ASP A 89 5.28 10.73 -4.65
C ASP A 89 5.54 11.21 -6.07
N GLY A 90 4.72 10.77 -7.03
CA GLY A 90 4.85 11.15 -8.43
C GLY A 90 5.69 10.21 -9.27
N SER A 91 6.33 9.21 -8.66
CA SER A 91 7.10 8.25 -9.42
C SER A 91 6.18 7.17 -10.00
N GLU A 92 6.65 6.51 -11.03
CA GLU A 92 5.90 5.42 -11.64
C GLU A 92 6.56 4.09 -11.32
N ALA A 93 5.73 3.10 -11.07
CA ALA A 93 6.21 1.74 -10.89
C ALA A 93 6.71 1.21 -12.23
N SER A 94 7.85 0.55 -12.20
CA SER A 94 8.45 -0.01 -13.42
C SER A 94 8.09 -1.46 -13.62
#